data_40e3ed28151492c1880b2c5bf835c7db
#
_entry.id   40e3ed28151492c1880b2c5bf835c7db
#
_cell.length_a   1.000
_cell.length_b   1.000
_cell.length_c   1.000
_cell.angle_alpha   90.00
_cell.angle_beta   90.00
_cell.angle_gamma   90.00
#
_symmetry.space_group_name_H-M   'P 1'
#
loop_
_entity.id
_entity.type
_entity.pdbx_description
1 polymer ?
#
loop_
_entity_poly.entity_id
_entity_poly.type
_entity_poly.pdbx_seq_one_letter_code
_entity_poly.pdbx_strand_id
1 'polypeptide(L)'
;MAKTIVGALAPLVAARARASDGVVIVEETVGRGVEVLAGVDVVKVNYTVALASSKARVDSAKFFVFGVGAGEVVEGFDAIVGGDGATPPMRVGGARKAVVPAALAYGDRGAGCDKTGNACSIPPGEDLEFTVELLEVK
;
A
#
# COMPACT_ATOMS: atom_id res chain seq x y z
N MET A 1 -10.60 16.03 8.63
CA MET A 1 -10.40 15.79 8.16
C MET A 1 -10.55 15.24 7.27
N ALA A 2 -10.57 15.00 6.94
CA ALA A 2 -10.66 14.65 6.05
C ALA A 2 -11.04 13.80 5.67
N LYS A 3 -11.43 13.53 5.90
CA LYS A 3 -11.77 12.85 5.54
C LYS A 3 -12.42 12.56 4.91
N THR A 4 -12.65 12.78 4.76
CA THR A 4 -13.03 12.46 4.09
C THR A 4 -13.35 12.19 3.39
N ILE A 5 -13.59 12.38 3.18
CA ILE A 5 -13.91 12.14 2.37
C ILE A 5 -14.04 11.46 1.67
N VAL A 6 -13.93 11.19 1.84
CA VAL A 6 -14.07 10.61 1.20
C VAL A 6 -14.68 9.85 0.99
N GLY A 7 -14.99 9.75 1.43
CA GLY A 7 -15.37 9.11 1.25
C GLY A 7 -16.31 8.81 0.99
N ALA A 8 -16.73 9.27 1.08
CA ALA A 8 -17.65 9.08 0.70
C ALA A 8 -18.08 8.95 -0.40
N LEU A 9 -17.81 9.16 -0.87
CA LEU A 9 -18.06 9.08 -1.91
C LEU A 9 -18.02 8.14 -2.61
N ALA A 10 -17.88 7.89 -2.27
CA ALA A 10 -17.74 7.27 -2.81
C ALA A 10 -17.86 6.30 -3.04
N PRO A 11 -18.04 6.12 -2.75
CA PRO A 11 -18.03 5.16 -2.91
C PRO A 11 -18.29 4.28 -3.60
N LEU A 12 -18.47 4.47 -3.92
CA LEU A 12 -18.61 3.96 -4.56
C LEU A 12 -18.35 3.46 -5.39
N VAL A 13 -18.36 3.57 -5.29
CA VAL A 13 -18.37 3.20 -6.20
C VAL A 13 -17.64 2.87 -7.21
N ALA A 14 -17.66 3.18 -7.72
CA ALA A 14 -16.85 3.32 -8.83
C ALA A 14 -15.63 2.59 -8.71
N ALA A 15 -15.22 2.69 -7.69
CA ALA A 15 -13.97 2.21 -7.41
C ALA A 15 -13.79 0.78 -7.70
N ARG A 16 -14.87 0.05 -7.75
CA ARG A 16 -14.66 -1.33 -7.83
C ARG A 16 -14.03 -1.82 -9.09
N ALA A 17 -14.42 -1.33 -10.19
CA ALA A 17 -13.83 -1.81 -11.41
C ALA A 17 -12.37 -1.47 -11.46
N ARG A 18 -12.02 -0.33 -10.94
CA ARG A 18 -10.68 0.07 -11.01
C ARG A 18 -9.79 -0.49 -9.95
N ALA A 19 -10.40 -1.08 -8.94
CA ALA A 19 -9.63 -1.69 -7.89
C ALA A 19 -8.71 -2.78 -8.43
N SER A 20 -9.07 -3.40 -9.56
CA SER A 20 -8.21 -4.41 -10.14
C SER A 20 -7.01 -3.83 -10.86
N ASP A 21 -7.01 -2.54 -11.16
CA ASP A 21 -5.95 -1.92 -11.94
C ASP A 21 -4.91 -1.20 -11.10
N GLY A 22 -5.27 -0.69 -9.96
CA GLY A 22 -4.35 0.07 -9.14
C GLY A 22 -4.66 -0.06 -7.67
N VAL A 23 -3.89 0.62 -6.83
CA VAL A 23 -4.17 0.62 -5.40
C VAL A 23 -5.43 1.42 -5.13
N VAL A 24 -6.19 0.98 -4.14
CA VAL A 24 -7.42 1.66 -3.72
C VAL A 24 -7.24 2.13 -2.29
N ILE A 25 -7.22 3.44 -2.10
CA ILE A 25 -7.10 4.03 -0.77
C ILE A 25 -8.45 3.95 -0.09
N VAL A 26 -8.53 3.26 1.05
CA VAL A 26 -9.78 3.09 1.78
C VAL A 26 -9.89 3.98 3.00
N GLU A 27 -8.75 4.41 3.56
CA GLU A 27 -8.72 5.37 4.65
C GLU A 27 -7.48 6.22 4.48
N GLU A 28 -7.58 7.50 4.80
CA GLU A 28 -6.43 8.37 4.69
C GLU A 28 -6.48 9.50 5.70
N THR A 29 -5.32 9.76 6.32
CA THR A 29 -5.05 10.99 7.03
C THR A 29 -3.94 11.68 6.24
N VAL A 30 -4.19 12.87 5.72
CA VAL A 30 -3.18 13.57 4.94
C VAL A 30 -2.21 14.27 5.89
N GLY A 31 -0.92 14.04 5.67
CA GLY A 31 0.12 14.67 6.47
C GLY A 31 0.31 16.15 6.11
N ARG A 32 1.00 16.85 6.96
CA ARG A 32 1.28 18.28 6.75
C ARG A 32 2.70 18.57 6.32
N GLY A 33 3.55 17.54 6.33
CA GLY A 33 4.96 17.71 5.97
C GLY A 33 5.18 17.68 4.48
N VAL A 34 6.44 17.49 4.10
CA VAL A 34 6.81 17.49 2.68
C VAL A 34 6.18 16.31 1.96
N GLU A 35 5.94 16.52 0.68
CA GLU A 35 5.39 15.49 -0.19
C GLU A 35 6.52 14.63 -0.75
N VAL A 36 6.29 13.33 -0.83
CA VAL A 36 7.28 12.40 -1.35
C VAL A 36 7.45 12.59 -2.86
N LEU A 37 8.69 12.56 -3.30
CA LEU A 37 9.04 12.55 -4.72
C LEU A 37 9.49 11.15 -5.11
N ALA A 38 8.64 10.42 -5.82
CA ALA A 38 8.98 9.08 -6.28
C ALA A 38 10.18 9.15 -7.24
N GLY A 39 11.06 8.17 -7.13
CA GLY A 39 12.27 8.13 -7.93
C GLY A 39 13.42 8.95 -7.36
N VAL A 40 13.16 9.72 -6.30
CA VAL A 40 14.15 10.60 -5.69
C VAL A 40 14.29 10.34 -4.20
N ASP A 41 13.16 10.25 -3.49
CA ASP A 41 13.20 10.24 -2.03
C ASP A 41 13.34 8.86 -1.41
N VAL A 42 14.06 8.83 -0.30
CA VAL A 42 14.13 7.68 0.60
C VAL A 42 13.27 8.04 1.80
N VAL A 43 12.43 7.12 2.24
CA VAL A 43 11.46 7.38 3.30
C VAL A 43 11.61 6.39 4.44
N LYS A 44 11.07 6.78 5.58
CA LYS A 44 10.94 5.90 6.74
C LYS A 44 9.46 5.79 7.07
N VAL A 45 8.97 4.55 7.18
CA VAL A 45 7.55 4.28 7.40
C VAL A 45 7.36 3.23 8.49
N ASN A 46 6.17 3.23 9.07
CA ASN A 46 5.64 2.07 9.79
C ASN A 46 4.62 1.44 8.87
N TYR A 47 4.56 0.11 8.80
CA TYR A 47 3.54 -0.51 7.98
C TYR A 47 3.06 -1.84 8.55
N THR A 48 1.86 -2.23 8.16
CA THR A 48 1.34 -3.57 8.37
C THR A 48 0.72 -4.03 7.06
N VAL A 49 0.77 -5.34 6.83
CA VAL A 49 0.17 -5.97 5.66
C VAL A 49 -0.72 -7.10 6.14
N ALA A 50 -1.93 -7.16 5.62
CA ALA A 50 -2.87 -8.23 5.92
C ALA A 50 -3.44 -8.76 4.61
N LEU A 51 -3.90 -10.01 4.64
CA LEU A 51 -4.65 -10.56 3.51
C LEU A 51 -5.98 -9.83 3.41
N ALA A 52 -6.35 -9.39 2.22
CA ALA A 52 -7.60 -8.65 2.07
C ALA A 52 -8.81 -9.53 2.38
N SER A 53 -8.73 -10.82 2.05
CA SER A 53 -9.84 -11.74 2.22
C SER A 53 -10.15 -12.05 3.69
N SER A 54 -9.13 -12.35 4.47
CA SER A 54 -9.32 -12.83 5.85
C SER A 54 -8.94 -11.81 6.90
N LYS A 55 -8.23 -10.73 6.49
CA LYS A 55 -7.67 -9.73 7.39
C LYS A 55 -6.55 -10.28 8.27
N ALA A 56 -6.04 -11.46 7.95
CA ALA A 56 -4.94 -12.03 8.70
C ALA A 56 -3.66 -11.26 8.40
N ARG A 57 -2.99 -10.80 9.43
CA ARG A 57 -1.74 -10.05 9.27
C ARG A 57 -0.63 -10.99 8.85
N VAL A 58 0.12 -10.59 7.83
CA VAL A 58 1.20 -11.42 7.30
C VAL A 58 2.56 -10.75 7.39
N ASP A 59 2.61 -9.44 7.59
CA ASP A 59 3.88 -8.73 7.71
C ASP A 59 3.67 -7.41 8.42
N SER A 60 4.72 -6.90 9.06
CA SER A 60 4.70 -5.55 9.62
C SER A 60 6.12 -5.16 9.97
N ALA A 61 6.37 -3.85 9.97
CA ALA A 61 7.64 -3.32 10.43
C ALA A 61 7.47 -1.89 10.90
N LYS A 62 8.34 -1.48 11.81
CA LYS A 62 8.44 -0.10 12.24
C LYS A 62 9.76 0.46 11.76
N PHE A 63 9.75 1.74 11.43
CA PHE A 63 10.98 2.47 11.02
C PHE A 63 11.65 1.82 9.81
N PHE A 64 10.83 1.28 8.92
CA PHE A 64 11.31 0.64 7.70
C PHE A 64 11.70 1.72 6.68
N VAL A 65 12.89 1.59 6.11
CA VAL A 65 13.45 2.58 5.20
C VAL A 65 13.56 1.99 3.80
N PHE A 66 13.07 2.71 2.81
CA PHE A 66 13.21 2.28 1.41
C PHE A 66 13.19 3.47 0.46
N GLY A 67 13.77 3.27 -0.73
CA GLY A 67 13.73 4.28 -1.79
C GLY A 67 12.43 4.15 -2.56
N VAL A 68 11.66 5.23 -2.60
CA VAL A 68 10.36 5.22 -3.26
C VAL A 68 10.54 5.22 -4.78
N GLY A 69 9.90 4.28 -5.43
CA GLY A 69 10.01 4.16 -6.89
C GLY A 69 11.28 3.46 -7.35
N ALA A 70 12.05 2.88 -6.43
CA ALA A 70 13.31 2.24 -6.77
C ALA A 70 13.20 0.72 -6.95
N GLY A 71 11.99 0.18 -6.82
CA GLY A 71 11.79 -1.26 -6.96
C GLY A 71 12.26 -2.06 -5.76
N GLU A 72 12.42 -1.43 -4.62
CA GLU A 72 12.87 -2.12 -3.41
C GLU A 72 11.74 -2.82 -2.67
N VAL A 73 10.51 -2.44 -2.96
CA VAL A 73 9.30 -3.01 -2.38
C VAL A 73 8.35 -3.36 -3.51
N VAL A 74 7.29 -4.11 -3.20
CA VAL A 74 6.31 -4.43 -4.25
C VAL A 74 5.71 -3.15 -4.82
N GLU A 75 5.30 -3.23 -6.07
CA GLU A 75 4.83 -2.09 -6.83
C GLU A 75 3.70 -1.33 -6.13
N GLY A 76 2.77 -2.05 -5.52
CA GLY A 76 1.67 -1.43 -4.80
C GLY A 76 2.12 -0.62 -3.60
N PHE A 77 3.16 -1.05 -2.90
CA PHE A 77 3.68 -0.31 -1.76
C PHE A 77 4.29 1.01 -2.25
N ASP A 78 5.09 0.96 -3.33
CA ASP A 78 5.63 2.18 -3.94
C ASP A 78 4.51 3.14 -4.33
N ALA A 79 3.42 2.62 -4.89
CA ALA A 79 2.29 3.44 -5.34
C ALA A 79 1.56 4.09 -4.18
N ILE A 80 1.44 3.40 -3.04
CA ILE A 80 0.79 3.97 -1.86
C ILE A 80 1.56 5.20 -1.39
N VAL A 81 2.88 5.11 -1.33
CA VAL A 81 3.71 6.17 -0.76
C VAL A 81 4.03 7.24 -1.80
N GLY A 82 4.41 6.83 -2.99
CA GLY A 82 4.87 7.75 -4.02
C GLY A 82 3.81 8.21 -5.00
N GLY A 83 2.63 7.62 -4.94
CA GLY A 83 1.56 7.91 -5.89
C GLY A 83 1.71 7.10 -7.16
N ASP A 84 0.68 7.09 -7.97
CA ASP A 84 0.66 6.33 -9.22
C ASP A 84 -0.05 7.06 -10.35
N GLY A 85 -0.17 8.37 -10.24
CA GLY A 85 -0.86 9.17 -11.25
C GLY A 85 -2.34 9.37 -10.93
N ALA A 86 -3.01 8.38 -10.38
CA ALA A 86 -4.38 8.49 -9.92
C ALA A 86 -4.44 8.82 -8.43
N THR A 87 -3.41 8.41 -7.71
CA THR A 87 -3.29 8.63 -6.28
C THR A 87 -2.12 9.58 -6.05
N PRO A 88 -2.31 10.69 -5.34
CA PRO A 88 -1.19 11.60 -5.08
C PRO A 88 -0.19 11.00 -4.09
N PRO A 89 1.05 11.47 -4.10
CA PRO A 89 2.04 10.99 -3.14
C PRO A 89 1.64 11.34 -1.71
N MET A 90 2.16 10.58 -0.75
CA MET A 90 1.93 10.87 0.66
C MET A 90 2.76 12.07 1.10
N ARG A 91 2.35 12.67 2.22
CA ARG A 91 3.11 13.71 2.91
C ARG A 91 3.52 13.20 4.27
N VAL A 92 4.64 13.67 4.75
CA VAL A 92 5.14 13.30 6.08
C VAL A 92 4.07 13.59 7.13
N GLY A 93 3.86 12.64 8.02
CA GLY A 93 2.82 12.71 9.05
C GLY A 93 1.51 12.10 8.61
N GLY A 94 1.41 11.69 7.36
CA GLY A 94 0.20 11.07 6.84
C GLY A 94 0.15 9.58 7.07
N ALA A 95 -1.03 9.03 6.89
CA ALA A 95 -1.26 7.59 6.97
C ALA A 95 -2.28 7.19 5.93
N ARG A 96 -2.09 6.01 5.36
CA ARG A 96 -3.01 5.45 4.36
C ARG A 96 -3.27 4.00 4.64
N LYS A 97 -4.52 3.60 4.47
CA LYS A 97 -4.89 2.19 4.40
C LYS A 97 -5.36 1.95 2.98
N ALA A 98 -4.80 0.96 2.32
CA ALA A 98 -5.07 0.73 0.91
C ALA A 98 -5.18 -0.75 0.60
N VAL A 99 -6.02 -1.08 -0.37
CA VAL A 99 -6.08 -2.43 -0.91
C VAL A 99 -5.22 -2.45 -2.17
N VAL A 100 -4.32 -3.42 -2.23
CA VAL A 100 -3.38 -3.59 -3.33
C VAL A 100 -3.74 -4.86 -4.06
N PRO A 101 -4.08 -4.78 -5.35
CA PRO A 101 -4.38 -6.00 -6.10
C PRO A 101 -3.15 -6.88 -6.23
N ALA A 102 -3.39 -8.19 -6.32
CA ALA A 102 -2.30 -9.16 -6.38
C ALA A 102 -1.27 -8.83 -7.45
N ALA A 103 -1.69 -8.32 -8.59
CA ALA A 103 -0.79 -7.99 -9.69
C ALA A 103 0.24 -6.93 -9.31
N LEU A 104 -0.04 -6.09 -8.33
CA LEU A 104 0.89 -5.08 -7.84
C LEU A 104 1.58 -5.52 -6.54
N ALA A 105 1.41 -6.77 -6.17
CA ALA A 105 2.01 -7.35 -4.97
C ALA A 105 2.75 -8.62 -5.35
N TYR A 106 2.26 -9.77 -4.92
CA TYR A 106 2.99 -11.03 -5.13
C TYR A 106 2.39 -11.90 -6.24
N GLY A 107 1.34 -11.42 -6.89
CA GLY A 107 0.80 -12.03 -8.10
C GLY A 107 0.39 -13.48 -7.94
N ASP A 108 0.62 -14.23 -9.01
CA ASP A 108 0.21 -15.64 -9.06
C ASP A 108 1.15 -16.57 -8.30
N ARG A 109 2.28 -16.05 -7.85
CA ARG A 109 3.23 -16.87 -7.09
C ARG A 109 2.96 -16.90 -5.61
N GLY A 110 2.41 -15.78 -5.07
CA GLY A 110 2.32 -15.61 -3.64
C GLY A 110 3.69 -15.35 -3.02
N ALA A 111 3.80 -15.50 -1.72
CA ALA A 111 5.04 -15.26 -0.99
C ALA A 111 5.08 -16.07 0.31
N GLY A 112 6.29 -16.28 0.81
CA GLY A 112 6.47 -17.02 2.06
C GLY A 112 6.02 -18.46 1.93
N CYS A 113 6.31 -19.10 0.80
CA CYS A 113 5.85 -20.46 0.54
C CYS A 113 6.83 -21.49 1.07
N ASP A 114 6.30 -22.65 1.42
CA ASP A 114 7.15 -23.76 1.84
C ASP A 114 7.86 -24.35 0.60
N LYS A 115 8.68 -25.36 0.82
CA LYS A 115 9.47 -25.95 -0.25
C LYS A 115 8.62 -26.60 -1.33
N THR A 116 7.41 -27.01 -0.99
CA THR A 116 6.52 -27.67 -1.96
C THR A 116 5.71 -26.63 -2.74
N GLY A 117 5.67 -25.39 -2.27
CA GLY A 117 4.85 -24.37 -2.88
C GLY A 117 3.37 -24.49 -2.53
N ASN A 118 3.01 -25.40 -1.63
CA ASN A 118 1.61 -25.62 -1.30
C ASN A 118 1.08 -24.75 -0.17
N ALA A 119 1.96 -24.27 0.71
CA ALA A 119 1.55 -23.44 1.85
C ALA A 119 2.32 -22.14 1.79
N CYS A 120 1.63 -21.06 1.53
CA CYS A 120 2.22 -19.72 1.42
C CYS A 120 1.60 -18.80 2.45
N SER A 121 2.42 -17.92 3.04
CA SER A 121 1.91 -16.88 3.93
C SER A 121 0.98 -15.95 3.16
N ILE A 122 1.33 -15.65 1.92
CA ILE A 122 0.48 -14.89 1.01
C ILE A 122 0.15 -15.82 -0.15
N PRO A 123 -1.10 -16.30 -0.21
CA PRO A 123 -1.49 -17.21 -1.28
C PRO A 123 -1.41 -16.57 -2.67
N PRO A 124 -1.27 -17.39 -3.72
CA PRO A 124 -1.35 -16.87 -5.08
C PRO A 124 -2.66 -16.13 -5.32
N GLY A 125 -2.58 -15.01 -6.04
CA GLY A 125 -3.77 -14.26 -6.42
C GLY A 125 -4.42 -13.47 -5.29
N GLU A 126 -3.75 -13.34 -4.17
CA GLU A 126 -4.33 -12.68 -3.00
C GLU A 126 -4.10 -11.16 -3.06
N ASP A 127 -5.18 -10.40 -2.89
CA ASP A 127 -5.08 -8.96 -2.70
C ASP A 127 -4.64 -8.70 -1.27
N LEU A 128 -3.94 -7.60 -1.06
CA LEU A 128 -3.40 -7.26 0.25
C LEU A 128 -3.94 -5.93 0.74
N GLU A 129 -4.07 -5.83 2.06
CA GLU A 129 -4.45 -4.57 2.68
C GLU A 129 -3.23 -4.05 3.43
N PHE A 130 -2.74 -2.89 2.98
CA PHE A 130 -1.59 -2.22 3.60
C PHE A 130 -2.08 -1.09 4.47
N THR A 131 -1.46 -0.92 5.63
CA THR A 131 -1.62 0.28 6.43
C THR A 131 -0.23 0.88 6.57
N VAL A 132 -0.05 2.11 6.09
CA VAL A 132 1.27 2.75 6.04
C VAL A 132 1.20 4.10 6.69
N GLU A 133 2.17 4.38 7.55
CA GLU A 133 2.33 5.68 8.18
C GLU A 133 3.68 6.25 7.75
N LEU A 134 3.69 7.43 7.16
CA LEU A 134 4.91 8.05 6.67
C LEU A 134 5.51 8.92 7.75
N LEU A 135 6.67 8.51 8.24
CA LEU A 135 7.30 9.17 9.37
C LEU A 135 8.27 10.26 8.94
N GLU A 136 9.00 10.02 7.86
CA GLU A 136 10.12 10.87 7.53
C GLU A 136 10.52 10.72 6.07
N VAL A 137 10.93 11.80 5.44
CA VAL A 137 11.66 11.78 4.17
C VAL A 137 13.11 12.08 4.51
N LYS A 138 14.01 11.20 4.10
CA LYS A 138 15.42 11.30 4.49
C LYS A 138 16.22 12.16 3.53
#